data_0e604049510a76f1cb048faa46c2b409
#
_entry.id   0e604049510a76f1cb048faa46c2b409
#
_cell.length_a   1.000
_cell.length_b   1.000
_cell.length_c   1.000
_cell.angle_alpha   90.00
_cell.angle_beta   90.00
_cell.angle_gamma   90.00
#
_symmetry.space_group_name_H-M   'P 1'
#
loop_
_entity.id
_entity.type
_entity.pdbx_description
1 polymer ?
#
loop_
_entity_poly.entity_id
_entity_poly.type
_entity_poly.pdbx_seq_one_letter_code
_entity_poly.pdbx_strand_id
1 'polypeptide(L)'
;MNDRHNDLRVEGLAKSYGPEAPVLRGLDLTVPGGALAAVLGPSGCGKTTLLRVVAGFLRADAGTVALGGRTLVGPGVQLPPERRRIGIVPQEGALFPHLSVARNVAFGLTGTDRDERRRRTEEMLDLVGLSGYGDRMPHELSGGQQQRVALARALAPRPGLVLLDEPFNALDSALRAGIRADVRAALRATGATALLVTHDQQEALSTADVVAVVRQGRIAQCDTPQDLYRRPADPWVAGFVGDAVLLPGTVGDGGATATTPLGTVALTAPADPGRTGTLVLRPEQLRLTDAGAAVRATVTDVCFYGHDAKVTVTVEGLDTPVDVRVTGPLPVGPGRRTGIHVTGEATLHP
;
A
#
# COMPACT_ATOMS: atom_id res chain seq x y z
N MET A 1 23.99 8.10 9.23
CA MET A 1 24.17 9.55 9.19
C MET A 1 23.72 10.06 7.84
N ASN A 2 22.66 10.81 7.82
CA ASN A 2 22.14 11.69 6.76
C ASN A 2 21.45 11.11 5.51
N ASP A 3 20.30 10.46 5.66
CA ASP A 3 19.40 10.14 4.53
C ASP A 3 18.27 11.20 4.30
N ARG A 4 18.47 12.43 4.80
CA ARG A 4 17.48 13.52 4.61
C ARG A 4 17.52 14.19 3.24
N HIS A 5 18.40 13.74 2.32
CA HIS A 5 18.62 14.43 1.06
C HIS A 5 17.47 14.32 0.04
N ASN A 6 16.56 13.35 0.19
CA ASN A 6 15.47 13.11 -0.77
C ASN A 6 14.12 12.79 -0.09
N ASP A 7 13.86 13.34 1.11
CA ASP A 7 12.54 13.23 1.73
C ASP A 7 11.49 13.98 0.89
N LEU A 8 10.34 13.34 0.67
CA LEU A 8 9.18 13.99 0.07
C LEU A 8 8.29 14.53 1.19
N ARG A 9 7.96 15.81 1.14
CA ARG A 9 6.99 16.46 2.03
C ARG A 9 5.88 17.09 1.22
N VAL A 10 4.66 16.75 1.57
CA VAL A 10 3.42 17.30 1.03
C VAL A 10 2.65 17.86 2.20
N GLU A 11 2.29 19.16 2.16
CA GLU A 11 1.63 19.84 3.27
C GLU A 11 0.43 20.63 2.75
N GLY A 12 -0.74 20.36 3.33
CA GLY A 12 -1.98 21.06 3.03
C GLY A 12 -2.40 20.98 1.56
N LEU A 13 -2.02 19.93 0.83
CA LEU A 13 -2.20 19.86 -0.61
C LEU A 13 -3.68 19.78 -0.98
N ALA A 14 -4.16 20.76 -1.79
CA ALA A 14 -5.53 20.81 -2.26
C ALA A 14 -5.60 20.85 -3.78
N LYS A 15 -6.61 20.15 -4.34
CA LYS A 15 -6.93 20.15 -5.76
C LYS A 15 -8.40 19.88 -6.02
N SER A 16 -9.01 20.72 -6.85
CA SER A 16 -10.37 20.56 -7.35
C SER A 16 -10.37 20.56 -8.88
N TYR A 17 -11.31 19.83 -9.49
CA TYR A 17 -11.56 19.84 -10.94
C TYR A 17 -12.79 20.70 -11.32
N GLY A 18 -13.35 21.38 -10.33
CA GLY A 18 -14.48 22.31 -10.45
C GLY A 18 -14.87 22.81 -9.06
N PRO A 19 -15.77 23.81 -8.96
CA PRO A 19 -16.14 24.45 -7.69
C PRO A 19 -16.65 23.46 -6.62
N GLU A 20 -17.35 22.41 -7.05
CA GLU A 20 -17.97 21.41 -6.16
C GLU A 20 -17.29 20.03 -6.21
N ALA A 21 -16.11 19.91 -6.85
CA ALA A 21 -15.41 18.63 -7.04
C ALA A 21 -14.00 18.66 -6.40
N PRO A 22 -13.86 18.86 -5.08
CA PRO A 22 -12.57 18.79 -4.41
C PRO A 22 -12.11 17.34 -4.32
N VAL A 23 -10.93 17.04 -4.89
CA VAL A 23 -10.33 15.72 -4.93
C VAL A 23 -9.24 15.56 -3.86
N LEU A 24 -8.37 16.57 -3.69
CA LEU A 24 -7.45 16.65 -2.56
C LEU A 24 -7.92 17.78 -1.64
N ARG A 25 -7.99 17.49 -0.34
CA ARG A 25 -8.65 18.35 0.66
C ARG A 25 -7.72 18.70 1.81
N GLY A 26 -6.55 19.26 1.51
CA GLY A 26 -5.52 19.53 2.51
C GLY A 26 -4.82 18.23 2.93
N LEU A 27 -4.24 17.53 1.94
CA LEU A 27 -3.55 16.28 2.16
C LEU A 27 -2.12 16.54 2.65
N ASP A 28 -1.74 15.88 3.75
CA ASP A 28 -0.40 15.89 4.32
C ASP A 28 0.24 14.51 4.17
N LEU A 29 1.48 14.46 3.66
CA LEU A 29 2.23 13.21 3.51
C LEU A 29 3.72 13.48 3.63
N THR A 30 4.41 12.72 4.49
CA THR A 30 5.87 12.72 4.56
C THR A 30 6.40 11.33 4.22
N VAL A 31 7.32 11.28 3.25
CA VAL A 31 8.04 10.05 2.89
C VAL A 31 9.52 10.26 3.22
N PRO A 32 10.09 9.46 4.13
CA PRO A 32 11.52 9.54 4.45
C PRO A 32 12.40 9.29 3.23
N GLY A 33 13.55 9.95 3.16
CA GLY A 33 14.53 9.70 2.09
C GLY A 33 14.95 8.24 2.04
N GLY A 34 14.98 7.66 0.84
CA GLY A 34 15.32 6.24 0.60
C GLY A 34 14.19 5.25 0.94
N ALA A 35 13.06 5.69 1.49
CA ALA A 35 11.93 4.82 1.76
C ALA A 35 11.01 4.67 0.55
N LEU A 36 10.34 3.51 0.48
CA LEU A 36 9.21 3.27 -0.42
C LEU A 36 7.91 3.47 0.36
N ALA A 37 7.17 4.52 0.03
CA ALA A 37 5.83 4.74 0.56
C ALA A 37 4.76 4.28 -0.43
N ALA A 38 3.70 3.61 0.05
CA ALA A 38 2.53 3.31 -0.73
C ALA A 38 1.36 4.24 -0.38
N VAL A 39 0.71 4.80 -1.38
CA VAL A 39 -0.55 5.54 -1.27
C VAL A 39 -1.67 4.60 -1.67
N LEU A 40 -2.40 4.12 -0.69
CA LEU A 40 -3.48 3.14 -0.82
C LEU A 40 -4.84 3.83 -0.63
N GLY A 41 -5.84 3.46 -1.41
CA GLY A 41 -7.18 4.02 -1.25
C GLY A 41 -8.14 3.57 -2.34
N PRO A 42 -9.46 3.73 -2.16
CA PRO A 42 -10.46 3.37 -3.16
C PRO A 42 -10.31 4.19 -4.45
N SER A 43 -10.98 3.73 -5.51
CA SER A 43 -11.02 4.49 -6.76
C SER A 43 -11.62 5.88 -6.54
N GLY A 44 -11.04 6.90 -7.18
CA GLY A 44 -11.53 8.28 -7.07
C GLY A 44 -11.12 9.05 -5.81
N CYS A 45 -10.39 8.45 -4.85
CA CYS A 45 -10.00 9.15 -3.61
C CYS A 45 -8.86 10.20 -3.78
N GLY A 46 -8.26 10.32 -4.98
CA GLY A 46 -7.26 11.35 -5.28
C GLY A 46 -5.82 10.86 -5.47
N LYS A 47 -5.54 9.57 -5.45
CA LYS A 47 -4.17 9.00 -5.59
C LYS A 47 -3.44 9.47 -6.84
N THR A 48 -4.04 9.25 -8.03
CA THR A 48 -3.47 9.68 -9.30
C THR A 48 -3.36 11.21 -9.40
N THR A 49 -4.28 11.95 -8.77
CA THR A 49 -4.21 13.42 -8.67
C THR A 49 -3.00 13.85 -7.85
N LEU A 50 -2.76 13.24 -6.69
CA LEU A 50 -1.56 13.45 -5.88
C LEU A 50 -0.29 13.20 -6.71
N LEU A 51 -0.22 12.04 -7.37
CA LEU A 51 0.92 11.66 -8.20
C LEU A 51 1.17 12.70 -9.31
N ARG A 52 0.13 13.12 -10.04
CA ARG A 52 0.24 14.11 -11.12
C ARG A 52 0.67 15.48 -10.61
N VAL A 53 0.21 15.89 -9.42
CA VAL A 53 0.67 17.15 -8.80
C VAL A 53 2.14 17.05 -8.41
N VAL A 54 2.57 15.95 -7.77
CA VAL A 54 3.98 15.73 -7.40
C VAL A 54 4.87 15.64 -8.65
N ALA A 55 4.41 14.97 -9.71
CA ALA A 55 5.12 14.87 -10.99
C ALA A 55 5.23 16.22 -11.74
N GLY A 56 4.31 17.16 -11.50
CA GLY A 56 4.26 18.45 -12.19
C GLY A 56 3.33 18.51 -13.39
N PHE A 57 2.59 17.44 -13.67
CA PHE A 57 1.59 17.41 -14.76
C PHE A 57 0.29 18.12 -14.40
N LEU A 58 0.09 18.39 -13.11
CA LEU A 58 -1.12 19.06 -12.63
C LEU A 58 -0.73 20.15 -11.62
N ARG A 59 -1.35 21.31 -11.73
CA ARG A 59 -1.17 22.41 -10.78
C ARG A 59 -2.05 22.18 -9.55
N ALA A 60 -1.48 22.29 -8.35
CA ALA A 60 -2.23 22.35 -7.11
C ALA A 60 -2.99 23.67 -6.99
N ASP A 61 -4.08 23.67 -6.26
CA ASP A 61 -4.85 24.90 -5.95
C ASP A 61 -4.33 25.54 -4.67
N ALA A 62 -3.84 24.72 -3.71
CA ALA A 62 -3.19 25.16 -2.47
C ALA A 62 -2.23 24.09 -1.93
N GLY A 63 -1.43 24.45 -0.93
CA GLY A 63 -0.47 23.59 -0.27
C GLY A 63 0.92 23.64 -0.89
N THR A 64 1.81 22.81 -0.33
CA THR A 64 3.22 22.75 -0.72
C THR A 64 3.66 21.33 -1.02
N VAL A 65 4.63 21.18 -1.93
CA VAL A 65 5.37 19.95 -2.18
C VAL A 65 6.84 20.27 -2.19
N ALA A 66 7.62 19.58 -1.37
CA ALA A 66 9.08 19.71 -1.32
C ALA A 66 9.75 18.34 -1.43
N LEU A 67 10.91 18.30 -2.09
CA LEU A 67 11.74 17.11 -2.24
C LEU A 67 13.19 17.46 -1.83
N GLY A 68 13.71 16.80 -0.81
CA GLY A 68 15.06 17.06 -0.29
C GLY A 68 15.27 18.52 0.14
N GLY A 69 14.24 19.15 0.70
CA GLY A 69 14.25 20.57 1.07
C GLY A 69 14.01 21.55 -0.08
N ARG A 70 13.94 21.08 -1.34
CA ARG A 70 13.66 21.93 -2.50
C ARG A 70 12.15 21.99 -2.75
N THR A 71 11.58 23.18 -2.74
CA THR A 71 10.16 23.41 -3.06
C THR A 71 9.91 23.15 -4.55
N LEU A 72 8.97 22.23 -4.83
CA LEU A 72 8.48 21.91 -6.18
C LEU A 72 7.17 22.63 -6.49
N VAL A 73 6.30 22.74 -5.46
CA VAL A 73 4.99 23.42 -5.49
C VAL A 73 4.86 24.25 -4.23
N GLY A 74 4.39 25.48 -4.34
CA GLY A 74 4.15 26.37 -3.20
C GLY A 74 3.72 27.77 -3.64
N PRO A 75 3.57 28.72 -2.71
CA PRO A 75 3.24 30.10 -3.04
C PRO A 75 4.24 30.69 -4.03
N GLY A 76 3.76 31.02 -5.25
CA GLY A 76 4.61 31.56 -6.32
C GLY A 76 5.59 30.58 -6.98
N VAL A 77 5.60 29.30 -6.56
CA VAL A 77 6.49 28.25 -7.09
C VAL A 77 5.67 27.15 -7.71
N GLN A 78 5.92 26.88 -9.00
CA GLN A 78 5.38 25.73 -9.71
C GLN A 78 6.45 25.22 -10.70
N LEU A 79 7.29 24.31 -10.26
CA LEU A 79 8.32 23.75 -11.13
C LEU A 79 7.68 22.86 -12.21
N PRO A 80 8.07 22.99 -13.47
CA PRO A 80 7.62 22.09 -14.52
C PRO A 80 8.27 20.70 -14.35
N PRO A 81 7.67 19.63 -14.92
CA PRO A 81 8.09 18.23 -14.71
C PRO A 81 9.59 17.99 -14.94
N GLU A 82 10.14 18.51 -16.04
CA GLU A 82 11.55 18.31 -16.44
C GLU A 82 12.56 18.90 -15.46
N ARG A 83 12.12 19.82 -14.60
CA ARG A 83 12.97 20.45 -13.56
C ARG A 83 12.84 19.81 -12.19
N ARG A 84 11.98 18.79 -12.01
CA ARG A 84 11.73 18.16 -10.70
C ARG A 84 12.70 17.06 -10.36
N ARG A 85 13.42 16.49 -11.32
CA ARG A 85 14.32 15.32 -11.14
C ARG A 85 13.57 14.12 -10.56
N ILE A 86 12.38 13.84 -11.09
CA ILE A 86 11.49 12.74 -10.70
C ILE A 86 11.45 11.72 -11.82
N GLY A 87 11.68 10.45 -11.48
CA GLY A 87 11.44 9.31 -12.36
C GLY A 87 9.99 8.86 -12.27
N ILE A 88 9.40 8.43 -13.39
CA ILE A 88 8.01 7.98 -13.43
C ILE A 88 7.93 6.62 -14.09
N VAL A 89 7.28 5.68 -13.43
CA VAL A 89 6.88 4.37 -13.94
C VAL A 89 5.36 4.38 -14.08
N PRO A 90 4.82 4.54 -15.29
CA PRO A 90 3.38 4.59 -15.51
C PRO A 90 2.75 3.18 -15.49
N GLN A 91 1.44 3.12 -15.37
CA GLN A 91 0.65 1.89 -15.22
C GLN A 91 0.87 0.87 -16.34
N GLU A 92 1.00 1.31 -17.59
CA GLU A 92 1.16 0.44 -18.77
C GLU A 92 2.61 0.27 -19.23
N GLY A 93 3.60 0.51 -18.34
CA GLY A 93 5.03 0.47 -18.69
C GLY A 93 5.44 1.56 -19.69
N ALA A 94 4.58 1.96 -20.60
CA ALA A 94 4.71 3.06 -21.59
C ALA A 94 6.14 3.23 -22.13
N LEU A 95 6.71 2.16 -22.64
CA LEU A 95 7.99 2.21 -23.35
C LEU A 95 7.81 2.90 -24.71
N PHE A 96 8.86 3.58 -25.17
CA PHE A 96 8.87 4.13 -26.52
C PHE A 96 8.98 2.97 -27.52
N PRO A 97 7.93 2.68 -28.33
CA PRO A 97 7.88 1.47 -29.14
C PRO A 97 8.88 1.46 -30.30
N HIS A 98 9.36 2.63 -30.69
CA HIS A 98 10.34 2.84 -31.76
C HIS A 98 11.81 2.85 -31.27
N LEU A 99 12.03 2.71 -29.97
CA LEU A 99 13.35 2.64 -29.35
C LEU A 99 13.63 1.25 -28.81
N SER A 100 14.86 0.76 -28.97
CA SER A 100 15.30 -0.46 -28.31
C SER A 100 15.28 -0.32 -26.79
N VAL A 101 15.39 -1.43 -26.06
CA VAL A 101 15.48 -1.49 -24.60
C VAL A 101 16.57 -0.57 -24.08
N ALA A 102 17.80 -0.68 -24.61
CA ALA A 102 18.90 0.18 -24.21
C ALA A 102 18.61 1.67 -24.45
N ARG A 103 18.00 2.01 -25.58
CA ARG A 103 17.62 3.40 -25.89
C ARG A 103 16.48 3.91 -25.02
N ASN A 104 15.54 3.05 -24.65
CA ASN A 104 14.52 3.39 -23.66
C ASN A 104 15.15 3.73 -22.31
N VAL A 105 16.05 2.88 -21.78
CA VAL A 105 16.72 3.13 -20.49
C VAL A 105 17.59 4.39 -20.56
N ALA A 106 18.31 4.59 -21.65
CA ALA A 106 19.19 5.74 -21.86
C ALA A 106 18.45 7.05 -22.14
N PHE A 107 17.13 7.04 -22.32
CA PHE A 107 16.36 8.21 -22.80
C PHE A 107 16.51 9.44 -21.91
N GLY A 108 16.54 9.25 -20.57
CA GLY A 108 16.70 10.32 -19.59
C GLY A 108 18.15 10.72 -19.31
N LEU A 109 19.15 10.04 -19.89
CA LEU A 109 20.56 10.32 -19.67
C LEU A 109 21.06 11.43 -20.62
N THR A 110 20.61 12.65 -20.36
CA THR A 110 20.98 13.84 -21.14
C THR A 110 22.25 14.48 -20.56
N GLY A 111 23.14 14.97 -21.44
CA GLY A 111 24.36 15.67 -21.01
C GLY A 111 25.48 14.75 -20.48
N THR A 112 25.34 13.44 -20.57
CA THR A 112 26.38 12.44 -20.27
C THR A 112 27.16 12.08 -21.55
N ASP A 113 28.47 11.78 -21.41
CA ASP A 113 29.23 11.24 -22.53
C ASP A 113 28.76 9.85 -22.94
N ARG A 114 29.21 9.37 -24.09
CA ARG A 114 28.75 8.11 -24.70
C ARG A 114 29.09 6.88 -23.85
N ASP A 115 30.28 6.86 -23.23
CA ASP A 115 30.74 5.69 -22.48
C ASP A 115 30.05 5.60 -21.12
N GLU A 116 29.87 6.73 -20.43
CA GLU A 116 29.09 6.80 -19.19
C GLU A 116 27.61 6.41 -19.44
N ARG A 117 27.03 6.90 -20.54
CA ARG A 117 25.65 6.55 -20.93
C ARG A 117 25.50 5.05 -21.17
N ARG A 118 26.46 4.43 -21.89
CA ARG A 118 26.47 2.99 -22.13
C ARG A 118 26.60 2.22 -20.81
N ARG A 119 27.61 2.54 -20.02
CA ARG A 119 27.86 1.90 -18.72
C ARG A 119 26.65 2.00 -17.80
N ARG A 120 26.03 3.17 -17.69
CA ARG A 120 24.85 3.37 -16.85
C ARG A 120 23.64 2.58 -17.35
N THR A 121 23.47 2.47 -18.66
CA THR A 121 22.39 1.67 -19.25
C THR A 121 22.58 0.19 -18.93
N GLU A 122 23.79 -0.35 -19.11
CA GLU A 122 24.13 -1.73 -18.78
C GLU A 122 23.90 -2.00 -17.27
N GLU A 123 24.41 -1.14 -16.40
CA GLU A 123 24.21 -1.19 -14.95
C GLU A 123 22.70 -1.26 -14.58
N MET A 124 21.86 -0.47 -15.22
CA MET A 124 20.43 -0.47 -14.94
C MET A 124 19.73 -1.71 -15.47
N LEU A 125 20.15 -2.24 -16.61
CA LEU A 125 19.62 -3.49 -17.15
C LEU A 125 20.02 -4.69 -16.28
N ASP A 126 21.24 -4.71 -15.78
CA ASP A 126 21.72 -5.73 -14.84
C ASP A 126 20.92 -5.68 -13.53
N LEU A 127 20.70 -4.47 -13.00
CA LEU A 127 19.95 -4.24 -11.77
C LEU A 127 18.53 -4.81 -11.83
N VAL A 128 17.88 -4.74 -12.99
CA VAL A 128 16.52 -5.26 -13.18
C VAL A 128 16.46 -6.68 -13.76
N GLY A 129 17.63 -7.36 -13.85
CA GLY A 129 17.73 -8.74 -14.33
C GLY A 129 17.45 -8.90 -15.84
N LEU A 130 17.83 -7.89 -16.64
CA LEU A 130 17.65 -7.87 -18.10
C LEU A 130 18.99 -7.67 -18.85
N SER A 131 20.10 -8.19 -18.29
CA SER A 131 21.38 -8.23 -18.97
C SER A 131 21.29 -8.86 -20.35
N GLY A 132 21.89 -8.26 -21.36
CA GLY A 132 21.83 -8.75 -22.75
C GLY A 132 20.55 -8.45 -23.53
N TYR A 133 19.55 -7.77 -22.94
CA TYR A 133 18.30 -7.42 -23.63
C TYR A 133 18.36 -6.06 -24.35
N GLY A 134 19.47 -5.38 -24.33
CA GLY A 134 19.61 -4.00 -24.81
C GLY A 134 19.16 -3.73 -26.24
N ASP A 135 19.38 -4.69 -27.15
CA ASP A 135 19.03 -4.54 -28.58
C ASP A 135 17.58 -4.93 -28.91
N ARG A 136 16.87 -5.58 -27.98
CA ARG A 136 15.47 -5.97 -28.19
C ARG A 136 14.55 -4.76 -28.28
N MET A 137 13.45 -4.94 -28.98
CA MET A 137 12.37 -3.95 -29.07
C MET A 137 11.30 -4.23 -28.01
N PRO A 138 10.52 -3.22 -27.57
CA PRO A 138 9.48 -3.39 -26.56
C PRO A 138 8.47 -4.51 -26.86
N HIS A 139 8.08 -4.70 -28.11
CA HIS A 139 7.11 -5.72 -28.52
C HIS A 139 7.66 -7.17 -28.39
N GLU A 140 8.97 -7.34 -28.23
CA GLU A 140 9.63 -8.65 -28.02
C GLU A 140 9.69 -9.02 -26.53
N LEU A 141 9.18 -8.17 -25.64
CA LEU A 141 9.22 -8.33 -24.19
C LEU A 141 7.86 -8.73 -23.62
N SER A 142 7.87 -9.58 -22.59
CA SER A 142 6.67 -9.78 -21.77
C SER A 142 6.29 -8.50 -21.00
N GLY A 143 5.04 -8.39 -20.55
CA GLY A 143 4.58 -7.23 -19.75
C GLY A 143 5.46 -6.97 -18.51
N GLY A 144 5.88 -8.03 -17.79
CA GLY A 144 6.78 -7.89 -16.65
C GLY A 144 8.19 -7.41 -17.04
N GLN A 145 8.71 -7.84 -18.20
CA GLN A 145 9.98 -7.33 -18.70
C GLN A 145 9.86 -5.86 -19.12
N GLN A 146 8.76 -5.47 -19.76
CA GLN A 146 8.50 -4.06 -20.08
C GLN A 146 8.45 -3.19 -18.83
N GLN A 147 7.84 -3.68 -17.77
CA GLN A 147 7.76 -2.98 -16.48
C GLN A 147 9.16 -2.79 -15.85
N ARG A 148 10.01 -3.83 -15.90
CA ARG A 148 11.41 -3.73 -15.43
C ARG A 148 12.22 -2.74 -16.27
N VAL A 149 12.03 -2.68 -17.59
CA VAL A 149 12.67 -1.67 -18.45
C VAL A 149 12.18 -0.26 -18.09
N ALA A 150 10.89 -0.08 -17.84
CA ALA A 150 10.33 1.21 -17.42
C ALA A 150 10.93 1.67 -16.07
N LEU A 151 11.12 0.75 -15.11
CA LEU A 151 11.80 1.03 -13.85
C LEU A 151 13.28 1.40 -14.09
N ALA A 152 14.01 0.65 -14.89
CA ALA A 152 15.39 0.94 -15.25
C ALA A 152 15.52 2.34 -15.89
N ARG A 153 14.62 2.69 -16.82
CA ARG A 153 14.53 4.03 -17.43
C ARG A 153 14.28 5.13 -16.38
N ALA A 154 13.40 4.89 -15.43
CA ALA A 154 13.10 5.85 -14.37
C ALA A 154 14.27 6.06 -13.42
N LEU A 155 15.05 5.00 -13.12
CA LEU A 155 16.21 5.03 -12.20
C LEU A 155 17.51 5.51 -12.86
N ALA A 156 17.66 5.36 -14.18
CA ALA A 156 18.89 5.67 -14.89
C ALA A 156 19.43 7.10 -14.62
N PRO A 157 18.59 8.16 -14.62
CA PRO A 157 19.02 9.53 -14.36
C PRO A 157 19.34 9.82 -12.88
N ARG A 158 19.32 8.84 -11.98
CA ARG A 158 19.47 9.02 -10.52
C ARG A 158 18.50 10.08 -9.98
N PRO A 159 17.19 9.85 -10.10
CA PRO A 159 16.17 10.80 -9.63
C PRO A 159 16.19 10.94 -8.12
N GLY A 160 15.71 12.07 -7.59
CA GLY A 160 15.49 12.24 -6.15
C GLY A 160 14.24 11.47 -5.65
N LEU A 161 13.29 11.21 -6.54
CA LEU A 161 12.05 10.50 -6.25
C LEU A 161 11.63 9.66 -7.47
N VAL A 162 11.13 8.45 -7.22
CA VAL A 162 10.47 7.61 -8.23
C VAL A 162 8.98 7.51 -7.92
N LEU A 163 8.15 7.86 -8.89
CA LEU A 163 6.70 7.69 -8.82
C LEU A 163 6.30 6.44 -9.59
N LEU A 164 5.52 5.56 -8.95
CA LEU A 164 5.01 4.33 -9.54
C LEU A 164 3.48 4.40 -9.54
N ASP A 165 2.87 4.46 -10.72
CA ASP A 165 1.41 4.55 -10.87
C ASP A 165 0.86 3.17 -11.23
N GLU A 166 0.31 2.47 -10.25
CA GLU A 166 -0.29 1.12 -10.36
C GLU A 166 0.58 0.14 -11.18
N PRO A 167 1.89 -0.01 -10.86
CA PRO A 167 2.86 -0.61 -11.77
C PRO A 167 2.69 -2.12 -11.98
N PHE A 168 1.84 -2.80 -11.20
CA PHE A 168 1.69 -4.24 -11.26
C PHE A 168 0.30 -4.69 -11.77
N ASN A 169 -0.59 -3.76 -12.10
CA ASN A 169 -1.97 -4.08 -12.51
C ASN A 169 -2.07 -4.89 -13.80
N ALA A 170 -1.17 -4.64 -14.75
CA ALA A 170 -1.16 -5.31 -16.05
C ALA A 170 -0.48 -6.70 -16.02
N LEU A 171 -0.12 -7.22 -14.83
CA LEU A 171 0.63 -8.46 -14.69
C LEU A 171 -0.24 -9.61 -14.17
N ASP A 172 0.08 -10.82 -14.62
CA ASP A 172 -0.49 -12.05 -14.09
C ASP A 172 -0.21 -12.20 -12.60
N SER A 173 -1.13 -12.81 -11.86
CA SER A 173 -1.01 -13.02 -10.41
C SER A 173 0.27 -13.81 -10.03
N ALA A 174 0.67 -14.79 -10.84
CA ALA A 174 1.87 -15.60 -10.63
C ALA A 174 3.17 -14.78 -10.77
N LEU A 175 3.20 -13.78 -11.65
CA LEU A 175 4.38 -12.94 -11.91
C LEU A 175 4.46 -11.74 -10.94
N ARG A 176 3.34 -11.30 -10.38
CA ARG A 176 3.29 -10.09 -9.52
C ARG A 176 4.24 -10.16 -8.34
N ALA A 177 4.26 -11.30 -7.62
CA ALA A 177 5.07 -11.44 -6.40
C ALA A 177 6.57 -11.30 -6.70
N GLY A 178 7.05 -11.92 -7.77
CA GLY A 178 8.45 -11.82 -8.20
C GLY A 178 8.82 -10.39 -8.62
N ILE A 179 7.98 -9.75 -9.44
CA ILE A 179 8.25 -8.40 -9.93
C ILE A 179 8.19 -7.36 -8.80
N ARG A 180 7.29 -7.50 -7.81
CA ARG A 180 7.28 -6.66 -6.61
C ARG A 180 8.60 -6.74 -5.85
N ALA A 181 9.12 -7.96 -5.66
CA ALA A 181 10.40 -8.17 -4.99
C ALA A 181 11.58 -7.53 -5.76
N ASP A 182 11.60 -7.68 -7.09
CA ASP A 182 12.63 -7.08 -7.95
C ASP A 182 12.58 -5.55 -7.94
N VAL A 183 11.38 -4.95 -8.04
CA VAL A 183 11.19 -3.49 -7.95
C VAL A 183 11.68 -2.97 -6.59
N ARG A 184 11.31 -3.63 -5.50
CA ARG A 184 11.76 -3.26 -4.15
C ARG A 184 13.28 -3.37 -4.02
N ALA A 185 13.88 -4.44 -4.53
CA ALA A 185 15.32 -4.65 -4.52
C ALA A 185 16.05 -3.56 -5.31
N ALA A 186 15.59 -3.21 -6.51
CA ALA A 186 16.17 -2.17 -7.34
C ALA A 186 16.09 -0.77 -6.70
N LEU A 187 14.95 -0.43 -6.08
CA LEU A 187 14.79 0.83 -5.35
C LEU A 187 15.75 0.91 -4.15
N ARG A 188 15.85 -0.17 -3.36
CA ARG A 188 16.78 -0.24 -2.23
C ARG A 188 18.25 -0.15 -2.64
N ALA A 189 18.62 -0.88 -3.70
CA ALA A 189 20.01 -0.87 -4.21
C ALA A 189 20.45 0.52 -4.69
N THR A 190 19.51 1.33 -5.18
CA THR A 190 19.79 2.71 -5.63
C THR A 190 19.63 3.76 -4.54
N GLY A 191 19.09 3.41 -3.37
CA GLY A 191 18.74 4.36 -2.30
C GLY A 191 17.68 5.40 -2.72
N ALA A 192 16.88 5.10 -3.76
CA ALA A 192 15.89 6.02 -4.29
C ALA A 192 14.67 6.10 -3.36
N THR A 193 14.21 7.30 -3.06
CA THR A 193 12.88 7.52 -2.46
C THR A 193 11.82 7.17 -3.48
N ALA A 194 10.76 6.46 -3.08
CA ALA A 194 9.71 6.07 -4.01
C ALA A 194 8.31 6.30 -3.43
N LEU A 195 7.38 6.67 -4.30
CA LEU A 195 5.96 6.78 -4.00
C LEU A 195 5.18 5.86 -4.94
N LEU A 196 4.61 4.79 -4.40
CA LEU A 196 3.77 3.83 -5.08
C LEU A 196 2.30 4.21 -4.89
N VAL A 197 1.57 4.37 -5.98
CA VAL A 197 0.12 4.52 -5.95
C VAL A 197 -0.51 3.20 -6.34
N THR A 198 -1.41 2.69 -5.50
CA THR A 198 -2.09 1.42 -5.75
C THR A 198 -3.47 1.38 -5.09
N HIS A 199 -4.33 0.48 -5.54
CA HIS A 199 -5.56 0.08 -4.87
C HIS A 199 -5.48 -1.35 -4.29
N ASP A 200 -4.38 -2.06 -4.53
CA ASP A 200 -4.13 -3.43 -4.06
C ASP A 200 -3.48 -3.38 -2.66
N GLN A 201 -4.21 -3.90 -1.67
CA GLN A 201 -3.79 -3.95 -0.27
C GLN A 201 -2.53 -4.82 -0.09
N GLN A 202 -2.49 -5.99 -0.76
CA GLN A 202 -1.35 -6.91 -0.66
C GLN A 202 -0.08 -6.26 -1.22
N GLU A 203 -0.22 -5.49 -2.31
CA GLU A 203 0.87 -4.75 -2.90
C GLU A 203 1.43 -3.71 -1.92
N ALA A 204 0.56 -2.86 -1.35
CA ALA A 204 0.96 -1.85 -0.39
C ALA A 204 1.62 -2.45 0.85
N LEU A 205 0.97 -3.45 1.48
CA LEU A 205 1.46 -4.07 2.72
C LEU A 205 2.73 -4.88 2.55
N SER A 206 2.92 -5.57 1.39
CA SER A 206 4.09 -6.44 1.17
C SER A 206 5.31 -5.70 0.63
N THR A 207 5.13 -4.52 0.04
CA THR A 207 6.19 -3.85 -0.71
C THR A 207 6.71 -2.59 -0.01
N ALA A 208 5.82 -1.80 0.60
CA ALA A 208 6.16 -0.50 1.15
C ALA A 208 6.82 -0.57 2.54
N ASP A 209 7.61 0.44 2.86
CA ASP A 209 8.14 0.69 4.21
C ASP A 209 7.14 1.52 5.04
N VAL A 210 6.32 2.35 4.35
CA VAL A 210 5.24 3.16 4.94
C VAL A 210 4.02 3.09 4.02
N VAL A 211 2.82 2.97 4.60
CA VAL A 211 1.55 2.97 3.86
C VAL A 211 0.67 4.12 4.31
N ALA A 212 0.29 4.98 3.38
CA ALA A 212 -0.64 6.08 3.58
C ALA A 212 -2.02 5.72 2.99
N VAL A 213 -3.02 5.56 3.85
CA VAL A 213 -4.39 5.28 3.43
C VAL A 213 -5.12 6.58 3.15
N VAL A 214 -5.60 6.74 1.92
CA VAL A 214 -6.34 7.93 1.48
C VAL A 214 -7.84 7.65 1.51
N ARG A 215 -8.58 8.51 2.19
CA ARG A 215 -10.04 8.53 2.23
C ARG A 215 -10.55 9.95 1.98
N GLN A 216 -11.42 10.13 0.96
CA GLN A 216 -12.04 11.42 0.63
C GLN A 216 -11.06 12.59 0.48
N GLY A 217 -9.91 12.34 -0.17
CA GLY A 217 -8.91 13.38 -0.44
C GLY A 217 -8.00 13.76 0.73
N ARG A 218 -8.02 13.01 1.83
CA ARG A 218 -7.18 13.18 3.02
C ARG A 218 -6.47 11.87 3.37
N ILE A 219 -5.35 11.96 4.08
CA ILE A 219 -4.74 10.79 4.71
C ILE A 219 -5.56 10.43 5.96
N ALA A 220 -6.14 9.23 5.96
CA ALA A 220 -6.83 8.67 7.12
C ALA A 220 -5.84 8.10 8.15
N GLN A 221 -4.78 7.43 7.67
CA GLN A 221 -3.67 6.92 8.48
C GLN A 221 -2.43 6.76 7.62
N CYS A 222 -1.25 6.98 8.22
CA CYS A 222 0.04 6.78 7.58
C CYS A 222 0.98 6.14 8.59
N ASP A 223 1.30 4.86 8.38
CA ASP A 223 2.10 4.06 9.32
C ASP A 223 2.91 2.98 8.59
N THR A 224 3.73 2.22 9.34
CA THR A 224 4.31 0.97 8.83
C THR A 224 3.19 -0.01 8.47
N PRO A 225 3.41 -0.92 7.50
CA PRO A 225 2.42 -1.95 7.15
C PRO A 225 1.89 -2.74 8.36
N GLN A 226 2.76 -3.06 9.32
CA GLN A 226 2.39 -3.81 10.51
C GLN A 226 1.52 -3.01 11.47
N ASP A 227 1.86 -1.73 11.73
CA ASP A 227 1.09 -0.88 12.63
C ASP A 227 -0.26 -0.53 12.00
N LEU A 228 -0.29 -0.22 10.71
CA LEU A 228 -1.52 0.04 9.96
C LEU A 228 -2.50 -1.15 10.05
N TYR A 229 -2.00 -2.38 9.95
CA TYR A 229 -2.81 -3.60 10.01
C TYR A 229 -3.28 -3.91 11.44
N ARG A 230 -2.39 -3.78 12.44
CA ARG A 230 -2.65 -4.15 13.84
C ARG A 230 -3.35 -3.07 14.64
N ARG A 231 -3.13 -1.79 14.29
CA ARG A 231 -3.62 -0.61 15.01
C ARG A 231 -4.28 0.38 14.04
N PRO A 232 -5.36 -0.05 13.34
CA PRO A 232 -6.06 0.83 12.41
C PRO A 232 -6.64 2.03 13.16
N ALA A 233 -6.63 3.20 12.53
CA ALA A 233 -7.12 4.45 13.13
C ALA A 233 -8.63 4.44 13.37
N ASP A 234 -9.37 3.70 12.56
CA ASP A 234 -10.81 3.51 12.70
C ASP A 234 -11.27 2.17 12.06
N PRO A 235 -12.52 1.71 12.30
CA PRO A 235 -13.06 0.48 11.71
C PRO A 235 -13.09 0.49 10.18
N TRP A 236 -13.22 1.65 9.55
CA TRP A 236 -13.17 1.75 8.09
C TRP A 236 -11.76 1.43 7.56
N VAL A 237 -10.72 2.01 8.18
CA VAL A 237 -9.32 1.69 7.82
C VAL A 237 -9.06 0.21 8.04
N ALA A 238 -9.55 -0.36 9.14
CA ALA A 238 -9.42 -1.79 9.43
C ALA A 238 -9.96 -2.66 8.29
N GLY A 239 -11.21 -2.43 7.88
CA GLY A 239 -11.87 -3.18 6.81
C GLY A 239 -11.32 -2.87 5.41
N PHE A 240 -10.73 -1.68 5.24
CA PHE A 240 -10.12 -1.29 3.97
C PHE A 240 -8.73 -1.90 3.76
N VAL A 241 -7.95 -2.14 4.82
CA VAL A 241 -6.58 -2.67 4.74
C VAL A 241 -6.54 -4.20 4.69
N GLY A 242 -7.61 -4.84 5.12
CA GLY A 242 -7.78 -6.30 5.10
C GLY A 242 -9.08 -6.72 5.76
N ASP A 243 -9.38 -8.00 5.72
CA ASP A 243 -10.56 -8.52 6.42
C ASP A 243 -10.51 -8.13 7.90
N ALA A 244 -11.64 -7.68 8.46
CA ALA A 244 -11.77 -7.27 9.84
C ALA A 244 -13.06 -7.82 10.45
N VAL A 245 -12.97 -8.24 11.71
CA VAL A 245 -14.13 -8.63 12.52
C VAL A 245 -14.44 -7.49 13.48
N LEU A 246 -15.63 -6.94 13.34
CA LEU A 246 -16.13 -5.82 14.15
C LEU A 246 -17.12 -6.34 15.18
N LEU A 247 -16.84 -6.14 16.46
CA LEU A 247 -17.66 -6.61 17.56
C LEU A 247 -18.04 -5.46 18.48
N PRO A 248 -19.27 -5.39 18.97
CA PRO A 248 -19.61 -4.50 20.08
C PRO A 248 -18.90 -4.99 21.35
N GLY A 249 -18.41 -4.06 22.15
CA GLY A 249 -17.77 -4.41 23.40
C GLY A 249 -17.88 -3.34 24.47
N THR A 250 -17.77 -3.77 25.72
CA THR A 250 -17.75 -2.90 26.92
C THR A 250 -16.47 -3.16 27.70
N VAL A 251 -15.75 -2.10 28.00
CA VAL A 251 -14.49 -2.16 28.77
C VAL A 251 -14.78 -2.62 30.20
N GLY A 252 -14.03 -3.61 30.66
CA GLY A 252 -14.11 -4.12 32.03
C GLY A 252 -13.47 -3.18 33.06
N ASP A 253 -13.70 -3.44 34.33
CA ASP A 253 -13.32 -2.59 35.47
C ASP A 253 -11.80 -2.29 35.53
N GLY A 254 -10.97 -3.18 35.04
CA GLY A 254 -9.52 -3.00 34.97
C GLY A 254 -9.01 -2.19 33.79
N GLY A 255 -9.87 -1.80 32.84
CA GLY A 255 -9.50 -1.00 31.66
C GLY A 255 -8.71 -1.74 30.57
N ALA A 256 -8.16 -2.92 30.87
CA ALA A 256 -7.27 -3.68 29.98
C ALA A 256 -7.97 -4.74 29.13
N THR A 257 -9.25 -4.99 29.38
CA THR A 257 -10.06 -5.99 28.67
C THR A 257 -11.43 -5.42 28.31
N ALA A 258 -12.08 -6.01 27.31
CA ALA A 258 -13.48 -5.72 27.00
C ALA A 258 -14.30 -7.01 26.93
N THR A 259 -15.56 -6.94 27.38
CA THR A 259 -16.53 -8.00 27.24
C THR A 259 -17.23 -7.87 25.88
N THR A 260 -17.29 -8.98 25.12
CA THR A 260 -17.89 -9.08 23.79
C THR A 260 -18.80 -10.31 23.71
N PRO A 261 -19.62 -10.47 22.68
CA PRO A 261 -20.34 -11.72 22.41
C PRO A 261 -19.40 -12.93 22.21
N LEU A 262 -18.14 -12.72 21.87
CA LEU A 262 -17.12 -13.78 21.78
C LEU A 262 -16.34 -14.00 23.07
N GLY A 263 -16.82 -13.45 24.20
CA GLY A 263 -16.16 -13.51 25.49
C GLY A 263 -15.29 -12.29 25.80
N THR A 264 -14.43 -12.41 26.80
CA THR A 264 -13.51 -11.35 27.23
C THR A 264 -12.28 -11.30 26.32
N VAL A 265 -11.94 -10.13 25.82
CA VAL A 265 -10.83 -9.87 24.91
C VAL A 265 -9.88 -8.83 25.52
N ALA A 266 -8.59 -9.04 25.43
CA ALA A 266 -7.59 -8.05 25.81
C ALA A 266 -7.60 -6.86 24.84
N LEU A 267 -7.33 -5.65 25.37
CA LEU A 267 -7.22 -4.43 24.57
C LEU A 267 -5.77 -4.09 24.29
N THR A 268 -5.47 -3.63 23.08
CA THR A 268 -4.12 -3.14 22.67
C THR A 268 -3.66 -1.93 23.46
N ALA A 269 -4.60 -1.15 24.00
CA ALA A 269 -4.37 -0.03 24.89
C ALA A 269 -5.46 0.03 25.95
N PRO A 270 -5.13 0.36 27.22
CA PRO A 270 -6.14 0.55 28.25
C PRO A 270 -7.14 1.65 27.89
N ALA A 271 -8.39 1.44 28.30
CA ALA A 271 -9.48 2.38 28.09
C ALA A 271 -10.31 2.54 29.39
N ASP A 272 -11.10 3.60 29.45
CA ASP A 272 -11.92 3.89 30.64
C ASP A 272 -12.92 2.75 30.91
N PRO A 273 -13.02 2.26 32.16
CA PRO A 273 -13.99 1.24 32.55
C PRO A 273 -15.44 1.63 32.18
N GLY A 274 -16.20 0.67 31.70
CA GLY A 274 -17.58 0.88 31.28
C GLY A 274 -17.74 1.56 29.91
N ARG A 275 -16.67 2.01 29.25
CA ARG A 275 -16.73 2.55 27.90
C ARG A 275 -17.19 1.47 26.94
N THR A 276 -18.17 1.81 26.10
CA THR A 276 -18.65 0.96 25.01
C THR A 276 -18.07 1.43 23.67
N GLY A 277 -17.91 0.51 22.73
CA GLY A 277 -17.43 0.84 21.41
C GLY A 277 -17.34 -0.37 20.48
N THR A 278 -16.76 -0.16 19.33
CA THR A 278 -16.48 -1.21 18.34
C THR A 278 -15.07 -1.74 18.53
N LEU A 279 -14.96 -3.03 18.80
CA LEU A 279 -13.69 -3.75 18.83
C LEU A 279 -13.37 -4.25 17.45
N VAL A 280 -12.13 -4.00 17.03
CA VAL A 280 -11.57 -4.50 15.77
C VAL A 280 -10.63 -5.65 16.05
N LEU A 281 -10.91 -6.78 15.41
CA LEU A 281 -10.10 -7.99 15.41
C LEU A 281 -9.78 -8.41 13.97
N ARG A 282 -8.82 -9.30 13.80
CA ARG A 282 -8.52 -9.93 12.52
C ARG A 282 -9.07 -11.36 12.49
N PRO A 283 -9.54 -11.86 11.33
CA PRO A 283 -10.06 -13.23 11.22
C PRO A 283 -9.09 -14.31 11.71
N GLU A 284 -7.79 -14.10 11.57
CA GLU A 284 -6.75 -15.00 12.06
C GLU A 284 -6.55 -14.97 13.59
N GLN A 285 -7.14 -14.01 14.29
CA GLN A 285 -7.17 -14.00 15.77
C GLN A 285 -8.30 -14.87 16.33
N LEU A 286 -9.20 -15.31 15.50
CA LEU A 286 -10.29 -16.19 15.88
C LEU A 286 -9.88 -17.65 15.67
N ARG A 287 -10.20 -18.49 16.66
CA ARG A 287 -9.90 -19.94 16.64
C ARG A 287 -11.18 -20.73 16.79
N LEU A 288 -11.38 -21.69 15.88
CA LEU A 288 -12.43 -22.69 16.03
C LEU A 288 -11.93 -23.80 16.97
N THR A 289 -12.82 -24.24 17.85
CA THR A 289 -12.54 -25.27 18.86
C THR A 289 -13.65 -26.32 18.87
N ASP A 290 -13.54 -27.30 19.74
CA ASP A 290 -14.61 -28.28 19.92
C ASP A 290 -15.91 -27.62 20.45
N ALA A 291 -17.04 -28.23 20.16
CA ALA A 291 -18.37 -27.68 20.44
C ALA A 291 -18.72 -27.48 21.93
N GLY A 292 -17.82 -27.88 22.84
CA GLY A 292 -17.94 -27.68 24.30
C GLY A 292 -17.46 -26.33 24.84
N ALA A 293 -16.96 -25.42 23.96
CA ALA A 293 -16.50 -24.08 24.38
C ALA A 293 -17.66 -23.19 24.86
N ALA A 294 -17.31 -22.17 25.66
CA ALA A 294 -18.27 -21.24 26.24
C ALA A 294 -19.06 -20.45 25.19
N VAL A 295 -18.44 -20.14 24.04
CA VAL A 295 -19.09 -19.48 22.91
C VAL A 295 -19.33 -20.49 21.80
N ARG A 296 -20.60 -20.68 21.44
CA ARG A 296 -21.02 -21.62 20.41
C ARG A 296 -21.22 -20.93 19.07
N ALA A 297 -20.76 -21.56 18.02
CA ALA A 297 -20.90 -21.10 16.66
C ALA A 297 -21.37 -22.25 15.73
N THR A 298 -22.01 -21.88 14.64
CA THR A 298 -22.38 -22.81 13.56
C THR A 298 -21.73 -22.35 12.27
N VAL A 299 -20.99 -23.25 11.60
CA VAL A 299 -20.37 -22.98 10.30
C VAL A 299 -21.46 -22.83 9.25
N THR A 300 -21.46 -21.69 8.56
CA THR A 300 -22.41 -21.40 7.48
C THR A 300 -21.80 -21.55 6.10
N ASP A 301 -20.51 -21.19 5.96
CA ASP A 301 -19.79 -21.27 4.69
C ASP A 301 -18.30 -21.56 4.89
N VAL A 302 -17.66 -22.16 3.87
CA VAL A 302 -16.23 -22.45 3.84
C VAL A 302 -15.67 -22.14 2.46
N CYS A 303 -14.82 -21.13 2.38
CA CYS A 303 -14.12 -20.76 1.16
C CYS A 303 -12.64 -21.17 1.26
N PHE A 304 -12.24 -22.17 0.46
CA PHE A 304 -10.89 -22.75 0.50
C PHE A 304 -9.95 -22.07 -0.49
N TYR A 305 -8.77 -21.62 -0.02
CA TYR A 305 -7.77 -20.93 -0.82
C TYR A 305 -6.47 -21.74 -1.02
N GLY A 306 -6.46 -23.03 -0.71
CA GLY A 306 -5.31 -23.92 -0.83
C GLY A 306 -4.47 -23.99 0.44
N HIS A 307 -3.79 -22.94 0.81
CA HIS A 307 -2.95 -22.86 2.02
C HIS A 307 -3.73 -22.52 3.29
N ASP A 308 -4.91 -21.93 3.15
CA ASP A 308 -5.83 -21.59 4.22
C ASP A 308 -7.29 -21.61 3.74
N ALA A 309 -8.21 -21.34 4.65
CA ALA A 309 -9.62 -21.16 4.33
C ALA A 309 -10.22 -20.03 5.15
N LYS A 310 -11.20 -19.37 4.58
CA LYS A 310 -12.12 -18.48 5.27
C LYS A 310 -13.36 -19.27 5.65
N VAL A 311 -13.62 -19.39 6.94
CA VAL A 311 -14.77 -20.08 7.51
C VAL A 311 -15.69 -19.02 8.08
N THR A 312 -16.90 -18.90 7.52
CA THR A 312 -17.93 -18.00 8.02
C THR A 312 -18.79 -18.73 9.03
N VAL A 313 -18.97 -18.15 10.20
CA VAL A 313 -19.77 -18.75 11.29
C VAL A 313 -20.83 -17.77 11.79
N THR A 314 -21.99 -18.31 12.18
CA THR A 314 -22.97 -17.60 12.98
C THR A 314 -22.73 -17.92 14.45
N VAL A 315 -22.78 -16.89 15.30
CA VAL A 315 -22.54 -16.99 16.74
C VAL A 315 -23.81 -16.60 17.49
N GLU A 316 -24.16 -17.36 18.51
CA GLU A 316 -25.31 -17.02 19.36
C GLU A 316 -25.13 -15.63 19.99
N GLY A 317 -26.09 -14.73 19.81
CA GLY A 317 -26.03 -13.35 20.32
C GLY A 317 -25.33 -12.35 19.40
N LEU A 318 -24.98 -12.74 18.17
CA LEU A 318 -24.50 -11.83 17.12
C LEU A 318 -25.42 -11.90 15.90
N ASP A 319 -25.88 -10.73 15.43
CA ASP A 319 -26.74 -10.62 14.24
C ASP A 319 -25.97 -10.79 12.93
N THR A 320 -24.65 -10.54 12.97
CA THR A 320 -23.78 -10.61 11.79
C THR A 320 -22.88 -11.85 11.85
N PRO A 321 -22.71 -12.57 10.73
CA PRO A 321 -21.74 -13.65 10.64
C PRO A 321 -20.32 -13.16 10.90
N VAL A 322 -19.48 -14.04 11.39
CA VAL A 322 -18.08 -13.77 11.71
C VAL A 322 -17.19 -14.63 10.83
N ASP A 323 -16.19 -14.02 10.23
CA ASP A 323 -15.19 -14.71 9.43
C ASP A 323 -13.98 -15.13 10.30
N VAL A 324 -13.59 -16.39 10.16
CA VAL A 324 -12.43 -16.99 10.83
C VAL A 324 -11.43 -17.47 9.79
N ARG A 325 -10.16 -17.13 9.94
CA ARG A 325 -9.09 -17.62 9.07
C ARG A 325 -8.48 -18.88 9.65
N VAL A 326 -8.61 -20.00 8.92
CA VAL A 326 -8.11 -21.31 9.36
C VAL A 326 -6.97 -21.75 8.44
N THR A 327 -5.81 -22.01 9.01
CA THR A 327 -4.64 -22.56 8.30
C THR A 327 -4.52 -24.07 8.52
N GLY A 328 -4.10 -24.81 7.48
CA GLY A 328 -3.91 -26.26 7.56
C GLY A 328 -5.18 -27.07 7.22
N PRO A 329 -5.24 -28.34 7.66
CA PRO A 329 -6.39 -29.21 7.36
C PRO A 329 -7.69 -28.62 7.91
N LEU A 330 -8.73 -28.59 7.08
CA LEU A 330 -10.05 -28.10 7.45
C LEU A 330 -10.85 -29.21 8.16
N PRO A 331 -11.02 -29.14 9.47
CA PRO A 331 -11.79 -30.15 10.22
C PRO A 331 -13.31 -29.85 10.20
N VAL A 332 -13.72 -28.79 9.49
CA VAL A 332 -15.08 -28.24 9.57
C VAL A 332 -15.72 -28.06 8.20
N GLY A 333 -17.02 -28.28 8.13
CA GLY A 333 -17.86 -28.04 6.97
C GLY A 333 -19.16 -27.34 7.35
N PRO A 334 -19.94 -26.83 6.37
CA PRO A 334 -21.21 -26.15 6.62
C PRO A 334 -22.16 -27.02 7.45
N GLY A 335 -22.89 -26.38 8.37
CA GLY A 335 -23.82 -27.03 9.32
C GLY A 335 -23.15 -27.58 10.59
N ARG A 336 -21.82 -27.64 10.65
CA ARG A 336 -21.12 -28.14 11.85
C ARG A 336 -21.18 -27.13 12.98
N ARG A 337 -21.51 -27.61 14.17
CA ARG A 337 -21.38 -26.85 15.42
C ARG A 337 -19.95 -26.86 15.91
N THR A 338 -19.45 -25.73 16.31
CA THR A 338 -18.08 -25.54 16.82
C THR A 338 -18.08 -24.54 17.96
N GLY A 339 -17.03 -24.51 18.75
CA GLY A 339 -16.73 -23.40 19.63
C GLY A 339 -15.91 -22.35 18.89
N ILE A 340 -15.92 -21.12 19.40
CA ILE A 340 -15.07 -20.03 18.93
C ILE A 340 -14.47 -19.30 20.12
N HIS A 341 -13.23 -18.90 20.03
CA HIS A 341 -12.59 -18.01 20.99
C HIS A 341 -11.64 -17.04 20.30
N VAL A 342 -11.38 -15.91 20.95
CA VAL A 342 -10.46 -14.87 20.48
C VAL A 342 -9.08 -15.11 21.07
N THR A 343 -8.04 -14.93 20.25
CA THR A 343 -6.64 -14.91 20.66
C THR A 343 -6.02 -13.54 20.36
N GLY A 344 -5.12 -13.08 21.24
CA GLY A 344 -4.47 -11.77 21.09
C GLY A 344 -5.34 -10.62 21.59
N GLU A 345 -5.10 -9.43 21.02
CA GLU A 345 -5.64 -8.16 21.51
C GLU A 345 -6.49 -7.49 20.42
N ALA A 346 -7.51 -6.73 20.83
CA ALA A 346 -8.37 -5.92 19.99
C ALA A 346 -8.09 -4.43 20.14
N THR A 347 -8.31 -3.65 19.08
CA THR A 347 -8.38 -2.18 19.17
C THR A 347 -9.81 -1.75 19.42
N LEU A 348 -10.01 -0.82 20.39
CA LEU A 348 -11.32 -0.26 20.70
C LEU A 348 -11.50 1.10 20.00
N HIS A 349 -12.60 1.24 19.28
CA HIS A 349 -12.99 2.48 18.62
C HIS A 349 -14.36 2.95 19.13
N PRO A 350 -14.61 4.27 19.13
CA PRO A 350 -15.89 4.84 19.54
C PRO A 350 -17.05 4.36 18.66
#